data_cd898937fb8dfe812a7ab1a3c8861819
#
_entry.id   cd898937fb8dfe812a7ab1a3c8861819
#
_cell.length_a   1.000
_cell.length_b   1.000
_cell.length_c   1.000
_cell.angle_alpha   90.00
_cell.angle_beta   90.00
_cell.angle_gamma   90.00
#
_symmetry.space_group_name_H-M   'P 1'
#
loop_
_entity.id
_entity.type
_entity.pdbx_description
1 polymer ?
#
loop_
_entity_poly.entity_id
_entity_poly.type
_entity_poly.pdbx_seq_one_letter_code
_entity_poly.pdbx_strand_id
1 'polypeptide(L)'
;LERFAKALLADDRVAPIGLGARDSLRLEAGMPLYGHDMDKDVLPAEAGLGWSIPKVRRRGGARAGGFPGADPVLAQLADGAAVTRRGLRPEGRAPIREGVPVFAGSEGGEAIGAVSSGGFGPSVGGPVAMARIPSDIADGAVLFAALRGKRLPVVVTPLPFITPSYKR
;
A
#
# COMPACT_ATOMS: atom_id res chain seq x y z
N LEU A 1 -10.51 -29.00 7.05
CA LEU A 1 -9.59 -27.92 7.47
C LEU A 1 -8.95 -28.18 8.83
N GLU A 2 -9.71 -28.56 9.88
CA GLU A 2 -9.19 -28.81 11.25
C GLU A 2 -8.09 -29.88 11.28
N ARG A 3 -8.33 -31.04 10.66
CA ARG A 3 -7.35 -32.15 10.58
C ARG A 3 -6.04 -31.71 9.91
N PHE A 4 -6.13 -30.87 8.87
CA PHE A 4 -4.96 -30.34 8.18
C PHE A 4 -4.19 -29.34 9.07
N ALA A 5 -4.89 -28.43 9.71
CA ALA A 5 -4.28 -27.49 10.64
C ALA A 5 -3.57 -28.19 11.81
N LYS A 6 -4.21 -29.22 12.41
CA LYS A 6 -3.59 -30.06 13.45
C LYS A 6 -2.34 -30.77 12.97
N ALA A 7 -2.36 -31.27 11.72
CA ALA A 7 -1.19 -31.95 11.15
C ALA A 7 -0.01 -30.99 10.94
N LEU A 8 -0.27 -29.74 10.52
CA LEU A 8 0.77 -28.71 10.41
C LEU A 8 1.32 -28.31 11.78
N LEU A 9 0.45 -28.09 12.76
CA LEU A 9 0.82 -27.68 14.12
C LEU A 9 1.46 -28.81 14.95
N ALA A 10 1.50 -30.03 14.44
CA ALA A 10 2.24 -31.13 15.06
C ALA A 10 3.77 -31.01 14.85
N ASP A 11 4.24 -30.16 13.95
CA ASP A 11 5.66 -29.85 13.77
C ASP A 11 6.03 -28.65 14.66
N ASP A 12 6.97 -28.81 15.57
CA ASP A 12 7.40 -27.79 16.54
C ASP A 12 7.95 -26.50 15.89
N ARG A 13 8.30 -26.56 14.62
CA ARG A 13 8.74 -25.40 13.83
C ARG A 13 7.58 -24.54 13.31
N VAL A 14 6.34 -25.04 13.43
CA VAL A 14 5.14 -24.36 12.94
C VAL A 14 4.40 -23.74 14.10
N ALA A 15 4.28 -22.43 14.10
CA ALA A 15 3.51 -21.68 15.09
C ALA A 15 2.27 -21.04 14.45
N PRO A 16 1.11 -21.02 15.13
CA PRO A 16 -0.05 -20.28 14.65
C PRO A 16 0.20 -18.77 14.77
N ILE A 17 -0.19 -18.01 13.75
CA ILE A 17 -0.17 -16.56 13.77
C ILE A 17 -1.56 -16.00 13.54
N GLY A 18 -1.88 -14.89 14.19
CA GLY A 18 -3.17 -14.20 14.04
C GLY A 18 -3.20 -13.25 12.84
N LEU A 19 -4.41 -12.80 12.49
CA LEU A 19 -4.62 -11.82 11.40
C LEU A 19 -3.89 -10.50 11.66
N GLY A 20 -3.73 -10.07 12.92
CA GLY A 20 -2.98 -8.87 13.26
C GLY A 20 -1.51 -8.95 12.86
N ALA A 21 -0.86 -10.12 13.06
CA ALA A 21 0.52 -10.32 12.60
C ALA A 21 0.61 -10.29 11.07
N ARG A 22 -0.30 -10.98 10.38
CA ARG A 22 -0.38 -10.93 8.91
C ARG A 22 -0.56 -9.51 8.41
N ASP A 23 -1.42 -8.70 9.05
CA ASP A 23 -1.68 -7.33 8.64
C ASP A 23 -0.47 -6.42 8.87
N SER A 24 0.19 -6.52 10.02
CA SER A 24 1.42 -5.76 10.28
C SER A 24 2.55 -6.12 9.30
N LEU A 25 2.77 -7.40 9.05
CA LEU A 25 3.83 -7.87 8.15
C LEU A 25 3.59 -7.45 6.69
N ARG A 26 2.37 -7.59 6.19
CA ARG A 26 2.06 -7.16 4.81
C ARG A 26 2.19 -5.64 4.66
N LEU A 27 1.78 -4.86 5.69
CA LEU A 27 1.88 -3.40 5.70
C LEU A 27 3.36 -2.95 5.64
N GLU A 28 4.24 -3.53 6.47
CA GLU A 28 5.67 -3.25 6.43
C GLU A 28 6.31 -3.63 5.07
N ALA A 29 5.85 -4.74 4.48
CA ALA A 29 6.28 -5.18 3.15
C ALA A 29 5.66 -4.35 2.01
N GLY A 30 4.83 -3.35 2.31
CA GLY A 30 4.17 -2.52 1.31
C GLY A 30 3.19 -3.30 0.42
N MET A 31 2.69 -4.45 0.87
CA MET A 31 1.74 -5.25 0.09
C MET A 31 0.32 -4.73 0.24
N PRO A 32 -0.39 -4.47 -0.87
CA PRO A 32 -1.77 -4.00 -0.80
C PRO A 32 -2.71 -5.12 -0.34
N LEU A 33 -3.75 -4.73 0.38
CA LEU A 33 -4.84 -5.59 0.80
C LEU A 33 -6.09 -5.27 -0.01
N TYR A 34 -6.67 -6.31 -0.64
CA TYR A 34 -7.93 -6.15 -1.35
C TYR A 34 -9.07 -5.79 -0.39
N GLY A 35 -9.88 -4.83 -0.77
CA GLY A 35 -10.96 -4.24 0.03
C GLY A 35 -10.53 -3.02 0.86
N HIS A 36 -9.21 -2.71 0.92
CA HIS A 36 -8.66 -1.56 1.63
C HIS A 36 -7.79 -0.69 0.71
N ASP A 37 -6.65 -1.23 0.27
CA ASP A 37 -5.69 -0.51 -0.58
C ASP A 37 -6.06 -0.55 -2.07
N MET A 38 -6.86 -1.50 -2.45
CA MET A 38 -7.38 -1.70 -3.81
C MET A 38 -8.71 -2.44 -3.79
N ASP A 39 -9.48 -2.25 -4.84
CA ASP A 39 -10.75 -2.92 -5.11
C ASP A 39 -10.96 -3.08 -6.63
N LYS A 40 -12.18 -3.38 -7.06
CA LYS A 40 -12.52 -3.54 -8.48
C LYS A 40 -12.40 -2.26 -9.31
N ASP A 41 -12.39 -1.10 -8.66
CA ASP A 41 -12.37 0.22 -9.30
C ASP A 41 -10.95 0.84 -9.34
N VAL A 42 -9.94 0.15 -8.76
CA VAL A 42 -8.55 0.59 -8.69
C VAL A 42 -7.71 -0.18 -9.72
N LEU A 43 -7.08 0.56 -10.64
CA LEU A 43 -6.22 -0.04 -11.65
C LEU A 43 -4.85 -0.49 -11.08
N PRO A 44 -4.20 -1.51 -11.68
CA PRO A 44 -2.93 -2.04 -11.19
C PRO A 44 -1.81 -0.99 -11.03
N ALA A 45 -1.75 0.02 -11.89
CA ALA A 45 -0.75 1.09 -11.77
C ALA A 45 -0.96 1.93 -10.52
N GLU A 46 -2.22 2.27 -10.21
CA GLU A 46 -2.59 3.03 -9.00
C GLU A 46 -2.27 2.26 -7.71
N ALA A 47 -2.50 0.93 -7.73
CA ALA A 47 -2.22 0.06 -6.60
C ALA A 47 -0.71 -0.28 -6.44
N GLY A 48 0.16 0.19 -7.35
CA GLY A 48 1.57 -0.19 -7.37
C GLY A 48 1.81 -1.63 -7.81
N LEU A 49 0.86 -2.22 -8.54
CA LEU A 49 0.89 -3.60 -9.04
C LEU A 49 1.20 -3.68 -10.55
N GLY A 50 1.68 -2.61 -11.15
CA GLY A 50 2.04 -2.59 -12.58
C GLY A 50 3.01 -3.71 -13.00
N TRP A 51 3.84 -4.18 -12.07
CA TRP A 51 4.76 -5.31 -12.29
C TRP A 51 4.02 -6.62 -12.59
N SER A 52 2.78 -6.80 -12.14
CA SER A 52 1.96 -8.00 -12.40
C SER A 52 1.54 -8.14 -13.86
N ILE A 53 1.58 -7.06 -14.63
CA ILE A 53 1.30 -7.10 -16.08
C ILE A 53 2.60 -7.44 -16.83
N PRO A 54 2.70 -8.65 -17.44
CA PRO A 54 3.92 -9.08 -18.11
C PRO A 54 4.30 -8.14 -19.27
N LYS A 55 5.59 -7.94 -19.51
CA LYS A 55 6.09 -7.07 -20.60
C LYS A 55 5.49 -7.42 -21.97
N VAL A 56 5.27 -8.72 -22.25
CA VAL A 56 4.66 -9.19 -23.49
C VAL A 56 3.23 -8.69 -23.69
N ARG A 57 2.52 -8.30 -22.60
CA ARG A 57 1.15 -7.76 -22.62
C ARG A 57 1.09 -6.25 -22.58
N ARG A 58 2.21 -5.57 -22.34
CA ARG A 58 2.29 -4.09 -22.33
C ARG A 58 2.34 -3.52 -23.75
N ARG A 59 2.17 -2.20 -23.88
CA ARG A 59 2.27 -1.49 -25.16
C ARG A 59 3.62 -1.82 -25.83
N GLY A 60 3.60 -2.21 -27.11
CA GLY A 60 4.78 -2.68 -27.87
C GLY A 60 5.18 -4.13 -27.62
N GLY A 61 4.55 -4.86 -26.75
CA GLY A 61 4.79 -6.30 -26.54
C GLY A 61 4.12 -7.16 -27.63
N ALA A 62 4.66 -8.35 -27.89
CA ALA A 62 4.20 -9.26 -28.96
C ALA A 62 2.72 -9.70 -28.82
N ARG A 63 2.13 -9.58 -27.63
CA ARG A 63 0.73 -9.88 -27.34
C ARG A 63 0.10 -8.74 -26.54
N ALA A 64 0.36 -7.49 -26.92
CA ALA A 64 -0.16 -6.31 -26.23
C ALA A 64 -1.67 -6.39 -26.03
N GLY A 65 -2.14 -6.08 -24.83
CA GLY A 65 -3.56 -6.15 -24.47
C GLY A 65 -4.12 -7.58 -24.43
N GLY A 66 -5.36 -7.75 -24.86
CA GLY A 66 -6.04 -9.03 -24.94
C GLY A 66 -6.46 -9.61 -23.58
N PHE A 67 -6.69 -8.76 -22.59
CA PHE A 67 -7.26 -9.08 -21.28
C PHE A 67 -8.33 -8.05 -20.90
N PRO A 68 -9.30 -8.38 -20.03
CA PRO A 68 -10.32 -7.43 -19.58
C PRO A 68 -9.70 -6.18 -18.96
N GLY A 69 -10.18 -4.98 -19.35
CA GLY A 69 -9.65 -3.71 -18.85
C GLY A 69 -8.27 -3.33 -19.40
N ALA A 70 -7.82 -3.94 -20.51
CA ALA A 70 -6.49 -3.69 -21.08
C ALA A 70 -6.24 -2.22 -21.41
N ASP A 71 -7.19 -1.53 -22.02
CA ASP A 71 -7.00 -0.17 -22.50
C ASP A 71 -6.63 0.83 -21.39
N PRO A 72 -7.42 0.99 -20.32
CA PRO A 72 -7.07 1.89 -19.22
C PRO A 72 -5.80 1.44 -18.46
N VAL A 73 -5.59 0.13 -18.29
CA VAL A 73 -4.39 -0.39 -17.64
C VAL A 73 -3.13 -0.05 -18.44
N LEU A 74 -3.15 -0.27 -19.76
CA LEU A 74 -2.01 0.03 -20.63
C LEU A 74 -1.74 1.53 -20.79
N ALA A 75 -2.80 2.34 -20.76
CA ALA A 75 -2.65 3.79 -20.74
C ALA A 75 -1.91 4.23 -19.47
N GLN A 76 -2.38 3.86 -18.29
CA GLN A 76 -1.72 4.22 -17.03
C GLN A 76 -0.29 3.67 -16.91
N LEU A 77 -0.01 2.48 -17.45
CA LEU A 77 1.36 1.92 -17.44
C LEU A 77 2.32 2.67 -18.36
N ALA A 78 1.83 3.32 -19.43
CA ALA A 78 2.62 4.08 -20.37
C ALA A 78 2.76 5.55 -19.97
N ASP A 79 1.65 6.17 -19.59
CA ASP A 79 1.54 7.61 -19.41
C ASP A 79 1.60 8.03 -17.92
N GLY A 80 1.54 7.05 -17.00
CA GLY A 80 1.44 7.24 -15.56
C GLY A 80 -0.01 7.29 -15.07
N ALA A 81 -0.22 6.94 -13.81
CA ALA A 81 -1.49 7.12 -13.12
C ALA A 81 -1.53 8.49 -12.43
N ALA A 82 -2.68 9.16 -12.42
CA ALA A 82 -2.84 10.44 -11.73
C ALA A 82 -2.69 10.30 -10.21
N VAL A 83 -3.08 9.16 -9.68
CA VAL A 83 -3.02 8.81 -8.25
C VAL A 83 -2.29 7.49 -8.10
N THR A 84 -1.43 7.38 -7.09
CA THR A 84 -0.73 6.12 -6.77
C THR A 84 -0.72 5.84 -5.28
N ARG A 85 -0.59 4.58 -4.95
CA ARG A 85 -0.40 4.14 -3.58
C ARG A 85 1.03 4.40 -3.13
N ARG A 86 1.18 5.16 -2.04
CA ARG A 86 2.47 5.53 -1.47
C ARG A 86 2.52 5.16 0.01
N GLY A 87 3.73 4.97 0.53
CA GLY A 87 3.97 4.85 1.96
C GLY A 87 3.93 6.21 2.65
N LEU A 88 3.44 6.23 3.88
CA LEU A 88 3.45 7.39 4.77
C LEU A 88 4.06 6.99 6.11
N ARG A 89 5.00 7.79 6.59
CA ARG A 89 5.55 7.71 7.95
C ARG A 89 5.04 8.85 8.79
N PRO A 90 4.12 8.60 9.73
CA PRO A 90 3.67 9.62 10.69
C PRO A 90 4.84 10.08 11.57
N GLU A 91 4.93 11.37 11.80
CA GLU A 91 5.79 11.89 12.86
C GLU A 91 5.12 11.65 14.22
N GLY A 92 5.82 10.95 15.12
CA GLY A 92 5.29 10.59 16.43
C GLY A 92 4.91 9.10 16.55
N ARG A 93 4.16 8.76 17.63
CA ARG A 93 3.85 7.35 17.98
C ARG A 93 2.45 6.90 17.61
N ALA A 94 1.57 7.82 17.26
CA ALA A 94 0.16 7.50 17.00
C ALA A 94 0.00 6.90 15.60
N PRO A 95 -0.51 5.66 15.45
CA PRO A 95 -0.81 5.10 14.14
C PRO A 95 -1.99 5.82 13.51
N ILE A 96 -1.87 6.07 12.21
CA ILE A 96 -2.94 6.63 11.38
C ILE A 96 -3.66 5.47 10.71
N ARG A 97 -4.97 5.40 10.87
CA ARG A 97 -5.80 4.29 10.42
C ARG A 97 -6.43 4.57 9.06
N GLU A 98 -6.97 3.53 8.45
CA GLU A 98 -7.78 3.61 7.24
C GLU A 98 -8.86 4.68 7.33
N GLY A 99 -9.15 5.35 6.20
CA GLY A 99 -10.16 6.39 6.07
C GLY A 99 -9.70 7.78 6.53
N VAL A 100 -8.53 7.92 7.14
CA VAL A 100 -8.01 9.22 7.56
C VAL A 100 -7.64 10.05 6.32
N PRO A 101 -8.23 11.26 6.13
CA PRO A 101 -7.91 12.10 5.00
C PRO A 101 -6.50 12.70 5.10
N VAL A 102 -5.87 12.84 3.93
CA VAL A 102 -4.52 13.39 3.77
C VAL A 102 -4.60 14.72 3.03
N PHE A 103 -3.85 15.70 3.47
CA PHE A 103 -3.83 17.08 2.99
C PHE A 103 -2.41 17.50 2.61
N ALA A 104 -2.32 18.43 1.66
CA ALA A 104 -1.04 19.04 1.29
C ALA A 104 -0.51 20.02 2.35
N GLY A 105 -1.39 20.71 3.07
CA GLY A 105 -1.04 21.72 4.06
C GLY A 105 -1.52 21.42 5.49
N SER A 106 -0.88 22.06 6.47
CA SER A 106 -1.25 21.94 7.89
C SER A 106 -2.61 22.57 8.20
N GLU A 107 -3.07 23.49 7.38
CA GLU A 107 -4.34 24.19 7.51
C GLU A 107 -5.02 24.40 6.15
N GLY A 108 -6.32 24.62 6.15
CA GLY A 108 -7.08 24.88 4.92
C GLY A 108 -7.01 23.76 3.88
N GLY A 109 -7.50 24.02 2.68
CA GLY A 109 -7.46 23.12 1.53
C GLY A 109 -8.30 21.85 1.65
N GLU A 110 -8.50 21.20 0.51
CA GLU A 110 -9.22 19.93 0.42
C GLU A 110 -8.28 18.74 0.64
N ALA A 111 -8.85 17.58 0.98
CA ALA A 111 -8.09 16.34 1.06
C ALA A 111 -7.60 15.93 -0.33
N ILE A 112 -6.32 15.63 -0.43
CA ILE A 112 -5.68 15.17 -1.68
C ILE A 112 -5.67 13.65 -1.79
N GLY A 113 -6.12 12.94 -0.76
CA GLY A 113 -6.20 11.49 -0.70
C GLY A 113 -6.64 11.01 0.67
N ALA A 114 -6.60 9.71 0.87
CA ALA A 114 -6.92 9.09 2.16
C ALA A 114 -6.02 7.89 2.44
N VAL A 115 -5.82 7.62 3.73
CA VAL A 115 -5.13 6.41 4.20
C VAL A 115 -5.98 5.20 3.87
N SER A 116 -5.41 4.24 3.18
CA SER A 116 -6.04 2.96 2.83
C SER A 116 -5.68 1.83 3.80
N SER A 117 -4.50 1.91 4.40
CA SER A 117 -4.04 0.98 5.44
C SER A 117 -3.08 1.69 6.39
N GLY A 118 -3.16 1.36 7.68
CA GLY A 118 -2.24 1.94 8.64
C GLY A 118 -2.21 1.22 9.98
N GLY A 119 -1.04 1.18 10.57
CA GLY A 119 -0.82 0.46 11.82
C GLY A 119 0.54 0.72 12.41
N PHE A 120 0.93 -0.12 13.36
CA PHE A 120 2.28 -0.14 13.90
C PHE A 120 3.08 -1.21 13.16
N GLY A 121 4.27 -0.85 12.70
CA GLY A 121 5.22 -1.76 12.09
C GLY A 121 6.24 -2.23 13.12
N PRO A 122 6.18 -3.48 13.59
CA PRO A 122 7.09 -3.97 14.63
C PRO A 122 8.56 -3.99 14.17
N SER A 123 8.83 -4.29 12.91
CA SER A 123 10.20 -4.29 12.36
C SER A 123 10.69 -2.87 12.07
N VAL A 124 9.78 -1.98 11.67
CA VAL A 124 10.08 -0.55 11.48
C VAL A 124 10.27 0.16 12.82
N GLY A 125 9.68 -0.37 13.90
CA GLY A 125 9.71 0.22 15.23
C GLY A 125 8.82 1.45 15.40
N GLY A 126 7.83 1.63 14.53
CA GLY A 126 6.98 2.82 14.54
C GLY A 126 5.71 2.71 13.68
N PRO A 127 4.87 3.75 13.69
CA PRO A 127 3.69 3.79 12.86
C PRO A 127 4.05 3.92 11.38
N VAL A 128 3.32 3.19 10.54
CA VAL A 128 3.38 3.25 9.08
C VAL A 128 1.98 3.22 8.51
N ALA A 129 1.79 3.84 7.36
CA ALA A 129 0.52 3.83 6.66
C ALA A 129 0.73 3.80 5.14
N MET A 130 -0.27 3.36 4.41
CA MET A 130 -0.35 3.51 2.97
C MET A 130 -1.54 4.39 2.62
N ALA A 131 -1.39 5.22 1.60
CA ALA A 131 -2.45 6.08 1.11
C ALA A 131 -2.39 6.16 -0.42
N ARG A 132 -3.53 6.43 -1.06
CA ARG A 132 -3.59 6.83 -2.46
C ARG A 132 -3.56 8.36 -2.51
N ILE A 133 -2.52 8.89 -3.12
CA ILE A 133 -2.26 10.34 -3.24
C ILE A 133 -1.80 10.67 -4.67
N PRO A 134 -1.85 11.94 -5.10
CA PRO A 134 -1.34 12.37 -6.40
C PRO A 134 0.08 11.85 -6.68
N SER A 135 0.30 11.38 -7.90
CA SER A 135 1.54 10.68 -8.29
C SER A 135 2.75 11.60 -8.41
N ASP A 136 2.52 12.88 -8.60
CA ASP A 136 3.54 13.94 -8.69
C ASP A 136 4.16 14.34 -7.35
N ILE A 137 3.60 13.86 -6.24
CA ILE A 137 4.15 14.12 -4.91
C ILE A 137 5.41 13.28 -4.71
N ALA A 138 6.53 13.95 -4.47
CA ALA A 138 7.83 13.30 -4.32
C ALA A 138 7.98 12.54 -2.99
N ASP A 139 8.87 11.55 -2.97
CA ASP A 139 9.35 10.94 -1.72
C ASP A 139 10.05 11.99 -0.86
N GLY A 140 9.83 11.93 0.44
CA GLY A 140 10.32 12.92 1.40
C GLY A 140 9.42 14.14 1.57
N ALA A 141 8.39 14.32 0.74
CA ALA A 141 7.43 15.40 0.92
C ALA A 141 6.67 15.23 2.25
N VAL A 142 6.43 16.36 2.92
CA VAL A 142 5.62 16.39 4.15
C VAL A 142 4.17 16.69 3.78
N LEU A 143 3.29 15.77 4.12
CA LEU A 143 1.85 15.91 4.04
C LEU A 143 1.25 15.91 5.45
N PHE A 144 -0.05 16.04 5.54
CA PHE A 144 -0.75 16.12 6.83
C PHE A 144 -1.94 15.17 6.86
N ALA A 145 -2.01 14.33 7.89
CA ALA A 145 -3.14 13.43 8.12
C ALA A 145 -4.03 13.96 9.24
N ALA A 146 -5.35 14.01 9.00
CA ALA A 146 -6.30 14.54 9.99
C ALA A 146 -6.65 13.48 11.03
N LEU A 147 -6.12 13.60 12.22
CA LEU A 147 -6.38 12.69 13.33
C LEU A 147 -6.93 13.47 14.55
N ARG A 148 -8.13 13.10 15.02
CA ARG A 148 -8.77 13.68 16.20
C ARG A 148 -8.85 15.22 16.16
N GLY A 149 -9.24 15.76 15.01
CA GLY A 149 -9.39 17.22 14.81
C GLY A 149 -8.09 18.01 14.65
N LYS A 150 -6.94 17.32 14.57
CA LYS A 150 -5.64 17.94 14.30
C LYS A 150 -5.02 17.35 13.03
N ARG A 151 -4.26 18.15 12.31
CA ARG A 151 -3.44 17.70 11.20
C ARG A 151 -2.04 17.35 11.71
N LEU A 152 -1.67 16.08 11.59
CA LEU A 152 -0.35 15.57 12.00
C LEU A 152 0.53 15.43 10.77
N PRO A 153 1.80 15.85 10.82
CA PRO A 153 2.72 15.68 9.71
C PRO A 153 3.01 14.20 9.46
N VAL A 154 3.07 13.85 8.18
CA VAL A 154 3.44 12.53 7.67
C VAL A 154 4.40 12.68 6.51
N VAL A 155 5.45 11.89 6.48
CA VAL A 155 6.45 11.93 5.41
C VAL A 155 6.13 10.88 4.36
N VAL A 156 6.05 11.28 3.10
CA VAL A 156 5.90 10.37 1.96
C VAL A 156 7.16 9.51 1.84
N THR A 157 6.97 8.20 1.81
CA THR A 157 8.08 7.23 1.86
C THR A 157 7.89 6.17 0.78
N PRO A 158 8.96 5.73 0.11
CA PRO A 158 8.87 4.62 -0.82
C PRO A 158 8.43 3.33 -0.12
N LEU A 159 7.81 2.43 -0.89
CA LEU A 159 7.48 1.08 -0.46
C LEU A 159 8.46 0.08 -1.07
N PRO A 160 8.81 -1.00 -0.35
CA PRO A 160 8.38 -1.39 1.00
C PRO A 160 9.03 -0.54 2.11
N PHE A 161 8.42 -0.51 3.30
CA PHE A 161 9.00 0.18 4.48
C PHE A 161 10.24 -0.52 5.04
N ILE A 162 10.35 -1.83 4.82
CA ILE A 162 11.51 -2.66 5.17
C ILE A 162 12.01 -3.40 3.94
N THR A 163 13.31 -3.57 3.83
CA THR A 163 13.89 -4.42 2.78
C THR A 163 13.58 -5.88 3.09
N PRO A 164 12.92 -6.62 2.17
CA PRO A 164 12.63 -8.04 2.40
C PRO A 164 13.90 -8.84 2.59
N SER A 165 13.96 -9.65 3.66
CA SER A 165 15.09 -10.52 4.00
C SER A 165 14.85 -11.99 3.67
N TYR A 166 13.75 -12.33 3.02
CA TYR A 166 13.44 -13.71 2.63
C TYR A 166 14.40 -14.20 1.53
N LYS A 167 14.69 -15.49 1.59
CA LYS A 167 15.52 -16.18 0.59
C LYS A 167 14.78 -16.22 -0.75
N ARG A 168 15.45 -15.80 -1.83
CA ARG A 168 14.98 -15.90 -3.22
C ARG A 168 15.54 -17.13 -3.88
#